data_481598b283d1940cba71d29f66846ad4
#
_entry.id   481598b283d1940cba71d29f66846ad4
#
_cell.length_a   1.000
_cell.length_b   1.000
_cell.length_c   1.000
_cell.angle_alpha   90.00
_cell.angle_beta   90.00
_cell.angle_gamma   90.00
#
_symmetry.space_group_name_H-M   'P 1'
#
loop_
_entity.id
_entity.type
_entity.pdbx_description
1 polymer ?
#
loop_
_entity_poly.entity_id
_entity_poly.type
_entity_poly.pdbx_seq_one_letter_code
_entity_poly.pdbx_strand_id
1 'polypeptide(L)'
;VIFGGDATARTGLAAGDTITSTLLAKSVNLLRSNDAPTFEGGYFAAIMHPHVFHDLQVESGTGTYIDLHKYDTPEALFKGETGALFGARILVSSNVQFFANGGAGDVDAYPSYVFGQKAYGVVMSGDIQAIFKATGSAGTADPLEQRATVAGKIRGKAAILKQGAIYRIETSSSL
;
A
#
# COMPACT_ATOMS: atom_id res chain seq x y z
N VAL A 1 4.81 3.02 -12.73
CA VAL A 1 4.58 1.66 -12.23
C VAL A 1 5.81 0.83 -12.54
N ILE A 2 6.17 -0.08 -11.65
CA ILE A 2 7.24 -1.08 -11.81
C ILE A 2 6.54 -2.43 -11.67
N PHE A 3 6.86 -3.39 -12.53
CA PHE A 3 6.29 -4.73 -12.45
C PHE A 3 7.34 -5.73 -11.97
N GLY A 4 6.88 -6.82 -11.32
CA GLY A 4 7.72 -7.95 -10.93
C GLY A 4 8.21 -8.75 -12.14
N GLY A 5 9.28 -9.52 -11.96
CA GLY A 5 9.86 -10.37 -13.00
C GLY A 5 10.22 -9.64 -14.28
N ASP A 6 9.81 -10.20 -15.41
CA ASP A 6 9.96 -9.65 -16.76
C ASP A 6 8.67 -8.98 -17.29
N ALA A 7 7.63 -8.87 -16.45
CA ALA A 7 6.36 -8.30 -16.83
C ALA A 7 6.49 -6.81 -17.20
N THR A 8 5.84 -6.41 -18.30
CA THR A 8 5.76 -5.02 -18.75
C THR A 8 4.39 -4.39 -18.51
N ALA A 9 3.42 -5.21 -18.13
CA ALA A 9 2.05 -4.82 -17.82
C ALA A 9 1.50 -5.75 -16.73
N ARG A 10 0.46 -5.32 -16.02
CA ARG A 10 -0.18 -6.13 -14.98
C ARG A 10 -0.66 -7.48 -15.52
N THR A 11 -1.28 -7.50 -16.68
CA THR A 11 -1.79 -8.72 -17.31
C THR A 11 -0.71 -9.72 -17.71
N GLY A 12 0.56 -9.34 -17.66
CA GLY A 12 1.70 -10.21 -17.91
C GLY A 12 2.34 -10.77 -16.65
N LEU A 13 1.87 -10.40 -15.45
CA LEU A 13 2.41 -10.91 -14.19
C LEU A 13 2.11 -12.41 -14.04
N ALA A 14 3.15 -13.22 -13.99
CA ALA A 14 3.06 -14.65 -13.71
C ALA A 14 3.13 -14.93 -12.19
N ALA A 15 2.77 -16.14 -11.78
CA ALA A 15 2.78 -16.55 -10.37
C ALA A 15 4.17 -16.44 -9.70
N GLY A 16 5.25 -16.49 -10.48
CA GLY A 16 6.63 -16.36 -9.98
C GLY A 16 7.14 -14.93 -9.88
N ASP A 17 6.37 -13.93 -10.34
CA ASP A 17 6.80 -12.53 -10.35
C ASP A 17 6.57 -11.85 -9.00
N THR A 18 7.08 -12.48 -7.94
CA THR A 18 6.99 -12.00 -6.57
C THR A 18 7.88 -10.77 -6.34
N ILE A 19 7.66 -10.10 -5.22
CA ILE A 19 8.50 -8.97 -4.83
C ILE A 19 9.91 -9.44 -4.52
N THR A 20 10.89 -8.61 -4.88
CA THR A 20 12.30 -8.84 -4.53
C THR A 20 12.89 -7.59 -3.88
N SER A 21 13.91 -7.79 -3.04
CA SER A 21 14.69 -6.70 -2.45
C SER A 21 15.29 -5.79 -3.51
N THR A 22 15.64 -6.33 -4.67
CA THR A 22 16.16 -5.58 -5.82
C THR A 22 15.11 -4.61 -6.39
N LEU A 23 13.83 -5.03 -6.50
CA LEU A 23 12.74 -4.16 -6.95
C LEU A 23 12.49 -3.02 -5.98
N LEU A 24 12.56 -3.30 -4.68
CA LEU A 24 12.43 -2.27 -3.64
C LEU A 24 13.59 -1.27 -3.74
N ALA A 25 14.83 -1.74 -3.85
CA ALA A 25 16.00 -0.89 -4.03
C ALA A 25 15.90 -0.02 -5.30
N LYS A 26 15.44 -0.61 -6.43
CA LYS A 26 15.19 0.12 -7.68
C LYS A 26 14.18 1.25 -7.49
N SER A 27 13.06 1.00 -6.79
CA SER A 27 12.06 2.03 -6.55
C SER A 27 12.57 3.19 -5.70
N VAL A 28 13.36 2.89 -4.65
CA VAL A 28 14.00 3.89 -3.81
C VAL A 28 15.02 4.73 -4.59
N ASN A 29 15.83 4.10 -5.43
CA ASN A 29 16.80 4.83 -6.26
C ASN A 29 16.12 5.73 -7.29
N LEU A 30 14.98 5.31 -7.85
CA LEU A 30 14.18 6.17 -8.73
C LEU A 30 13.58 7.36 -7.99
N LEU A 31 13.14 7.20 -6.73
CA LEU A 31 12.68 8.31 -5.90
C LEU A 31 13.81 9.31 -5.63
N ARG A 32 15.02 8.82 -5.33
CA ARG A 32 16.21 9.67 -5.14
C ARG A 32 16.58 10.41 -6.42
N SER A 33 16.55 9.74 -7.58
CA SER A 33 16.81 10.36 -8.88
C SER A 33 15.81 11.47 -9.26
N ASN A 34 14.59 11.42 -8.70
CA ASN A 34 13.57 12.43 -8.89
C ASN A 34 13.55 13.51 -7.80
N ASP A 35 14.57 13.58 -6.96
CA ASP A 35 14.66 14.50 -5.83
C ASP A 35 13.39 14.48 -4.97
N ALA A 36 12.88 13.27 -4.68
CA ALA A 36 11.75 13.11 -3.80
C ALA A 36 12.17 13.40 -2.35
N PRO A 37 11.45 14.28 -1.62
CA PRO A 37 11.77 14.57 -0.24
C PRO A 37 11.51 13.33 0.64
N THR A 38 12.45 13.04 1.54
CA THR A 38 12.33 11.95 2.52
C THR A 38 11.51 12.39 3.74
N PHE A 39 11.00 11.42 4.50
CA PHE A 39 10.45 11.66 5.83
C PHE A 39 11.56 11.94 6.86
N GLU A 40 11.17 12.33 8.07
CA GLU A 40 12.09 12.48 9.19
C GLU A 40 12.92 11.21 9.40
N GLY A 41 14.23 11.37 9.57
CA GLY A 41 15.18 10.25 9.64
C GLY A 41 15.75 9.80 8.29
N GLY A 42 15.40 10.47 7.17
CA GLY A 42 15.99 10.20 5.85
C GLY A 42 15.43 8.96 5.14
N TYR A 43 14.26 8.46 5.57
CA TYR A 43 13.61 7.27 4.98
C TYR A 43 12.48 7.65 4.03
N PHE A 44 12.21 6.77 3.08
CA PHE A 44 10.96 6.70 2.33
C PHE A 44 9.97 5.76 3.04
N ALA A 45 8.69 5.84 2.74
CA ALA A 45 7.69 4.89 3.22
C ALA A 45 7.37 3.87 2.12
N ALA A 46 7.32 2.59 2.50
CA ALA A 46 6.87 1.51 1.62
C ALA A 46 5.65 0.84 2.28
N ILE A 47 4.50 0.86 1.61
CA ILE A 47 3.28 0.20 2.09
C ILE A 47 3.01 -1.01 1.22
N MET A 48 2.81 -2.19 1.82
CA MET A 48 2.56 -3.43 1.10
C MET A 48 1.57 -4.34 1.84
N HIS A 49 0.99 -5.28 1.08
CA HIS A 49 0.11 -6.30 1.63
C HIS A 49 0.93 -7.36 2.42
N PRO A 50 0.36 -8.01 3.47
CA PRO A 50 1.04 -9.06 4.21
C PRO A 50 1.58 -10.21 3.35
N HIS A 51 0.86 -10.64 2.33
CA HIS A 51 1.29 -11.69 1.40
C HIS A 51 2.60 -11.30 0.67
N VAL A 52 2.66 -10.08 0.16
CA VAL A 52 3.86 -9.55 -0.50
C VAL A 52 5.03 -9.42 0.48
N PHE A 53 4.75 -9.02 1.71
CA PHE A 53 5.78 -8.92 2.75
C PHE A 53 6.34 -10.30 3.12
N HIS A 54 5.49 -11.34 3.16
CA HIS A 54 5.93 -12.72 3.35
C HIS A 54 6.96 -13.13 2.29
N ASP A 55 6.68 -12.86 1.01
CA ASP A 55 7.62 -13.20 -0.07
C ASP A 55 8.97 -12.50 0.08
N LEU A 56 8.95 -11.23 0.51
CA LEU A 56 10.17 -10.48 0.80
C LEU A 56 10.95 -11.08 1.99
N GLN A 57 10.24 -11.61 3.00
CA GLN A 57 10.87 -12.27 4.15
C GLN A 57 11.49 -13.62 3.80
N VAL A 58 10.87 -14.37 2.90
CA VAL A 58 11.32 -15.72 2.49
C VAL A 58 12.39 -15.63 1.39
N GLU A 59 12.57 -14.48 0.74
CA GLU A 59 13.60 -14.27 -0.28
C GLU A 59 14.97 -14.68 0.25
N SER A 60 15.64 -15.61 -0.42
CA SER A 60 16.95 -16.11 -0.05
C SER A 60 18.05 -15.56 -0.96
N GLY A 61 19.18 -15.18 -0.39
CA GLY A 61 20.34 -14.69 -1.13
C GLY A 61 21.13 -13.65 -0.34
N THR A 62 22.24 -13.19 -0.91
CA THR A 62 23.06 -12.13 -0.33
C THR A 62 22.40 -10.78 -0.53
N GLY A 63 22.28 -9.99 0.56
CA GLY A 63 21.66 -8.65 0.53
C GLY A 63 20.12 -8.67 0.56
N THR A 64 19.50 -9.83 0.82
CA THR A 64 18.07 -9.96 1.01
C THR A 64 17.63 -9.49 2.41
N TYR A 65 16.31 -9.43 2.64
CA TYR A 65 15.75 -9.02 3.92
C TYR A 65 16.33 -9.82 5.09
N ILE A 66 16.39 -11.15 4.98
CA ILE A 66 16.93 -12.02 6.03
C ILE A 66 18.42 -11.79 6.23
N ASP A 67 19.19 -11.65 5.17
CA ASP A 67 20.65 -11.51 5.25
C ASP A 67 21.05 -10.21 5.96
N LEU A 68 20.37 -9.11 5.66
CA LEU A 68 20.60 -7.82 6.30
C LEU A 68 20.19 -7.82 7.79
N HIS A 69 19.12 -8.51 8.14
CA HIS A 69 18.63 -8.58 9.53
C HIS A 69 19.39 -9.59 10.41
N LYS A 70 20.22 -10.46 9.84
CA LYS A 70 21.11 -11.34 10.62
C LYS A 70 22.16 -10.56 11.46
N TYR A 71 22.50 -9.36 11.01
CA TYR A 71 23.49 -8.49 11.65
C TYR A 71 22.85 -7.40 12.52
N ASP A 72 21.53 -7.32 12.56
CA ASP A 72 20.78 -6.41 13.41
C ASP A 72 20.49 -7.06 14.77
N THR A 73 19.95 -6.28 15.72
CA THR A 73 19.64 -6.77 17.07
C THR A 73 18.65 -7.95 17.00
N PRO A 74 18.92 -9.08 17.71
CA PRO A 74 18.04 -10.25 17.69
C PRO A 74 16.59 -9.98 18.13
N GLU A 75 16.36 -8.95 18.94
CA GLU A 75 15.03 -8.55 19.41
C GLU A 75 14.09 -8.09 18.28
N ALA A 76 14.61 -7.48 17.22
CA ALA A 76 13.80 -7.02 16.09
C ALA A 76 13.18 -8.20 15.31
N LEU A 77 13.93 -9.28 15.14
CA LEU A 77 13.48 -10.52 14.51
C LEU A 77 12.34 -11.21 15.28
N PHE A 78 12.41 -11.21 16.62
CA PHE A 78 11.40 -11.88 17.44
C PHE A 78 10.10 -11.08 17.59
N LYS A 79 10.15 -9.76 17.46
CA LYS A 79 8.97 -8.90 17.58
C LYS A 79 8.17 -8.78 16.25
N GLY A 80 8.67 -9.34 15.16
CA GLY A 80 8.03 -9.18 13.84
C GLY A 80 7.97 -7.73 13.37
N GLU A 81 8.91 -6.89 13.83
CA GLU A 81 8.99 -5.50 13.39
C GLU A 81 9.32 -5.45 11.90
N THR A 82 8.51 -4.72 11.17
CA THR A 82 8.75 -4.39 9.77
C THR A 82 9.86 -3.34 9.72
N GLY A 83 11.09 -3.78 9.51
CA GLY A 83 12.28 -2.92 9.52
C GLY A 83 12.34 -1.92 8.37
N ALA A 84 13.48 -1.26 8.25
CA ALA A 84 13.82 -0.43 7.11
C ALA A 84 14.77 -1.21 6.17
N LEU A 85 14.47 -1.22 4.87
CA LEU A 85 15.28 -1.88 3.86
C LEU A 85 15.64 -0.86 2.77
N PHE A 86 16.92 -0.73 2.43
CA PHE A 86 17.46 0.20 1.41
C PHE A 86 17.06 1.67 1.59
N GLY A 87 16.70 2.09 2.81
CA GLY A 87 16.23 3.44 3.10
C GLY A 87 14.73 3.63 2.90
N ALA A 88 13.96 2.55 2.78
CA ALA A 88 12.51 2.55 2.86
C ALA A 88 12.05 1.87 4.16
N ARG A 89 11.21 2.54 4.95
CA ARG A 89 10.52 1.94 6.11
C ARG A 89 9.31 1.18 5.61
N ILE A 90 9.27 -0.10 5.91
CA ILE A 90 8.19 -0.99 5.47
C ILE A 90 7.02 -0.89 6.45
N LEU A 91 5.83 -0.71 5.90
CA LEU A 91 4.55 -0.69 6.60
C LEU A 91 3.67 -1.77 5.97
N VAL A 92 3.22 -2.71 6.79
CA VAL A 92 2.36 -3.80 6.34
C VAL A 92 0.91 -3.51 6.70
N SER A 93 -0.01 -3.63 5.73
CA SER A 93 -1.43 -3.41 5.95
C SER A 93 -2.27 -4.32 5.07
N SER A 94 -3.24 -5.00 5.68
CA SER A 94 -4.25 -5.79 4.97
C SER A 94 -5.26 -4.94 4.18
N ASN A 95 -5.28 -3.61 4.42
CA ASN A 95 -6.14 -2.69 3.68
C ASN A 95 -5.57 -2.30 2.31
N VAL A 96 -4.38 -2.77 1.95
CA VAL A 96 -3.85 -2.59 0.59
C VAL A 96 -4.72 -3.40 -0.36
N GLN A 97 -5.39 -2.68 -1.28
CA GLN A 97 -6.25 -3.31 -2.27
C GLN A 97 -5.40 -4.12 -3.25
N PHE A 98 -5.83 -5.33 -3.59
CA PHE A 98 -5.24 -6.15 -4.63
C PHE A 98 -6.20 -6.29 -5.83
N PHE A 99 -5.69 -6.73 -6.96
CA PHE A 99 -6.45 -6.95 -8.17
C PHE A 99 -6.61 -8.46 -8.38
N ALA A 100 -7.78 -8.97 -8.02
CA ALA A 100 -8.09 -10.38 -8.22
C ALA A 100 -8.02 -10.72 -9.72
N ASN A 101 -7.34 -11.81 -10.04
CA ASN A 101 -7.13 -12.29 -11.41
C ASN A 101 -6.54 -11.20 -12.34
N GLY A 102 -5.73 -10.29 -11.78
CA GLY A 102 -5.16 -9.18 -12.53
C GLY A 102 -3.95 -9.54 -13.39
N GLY A 103 -3.32 -10.68 -13.11
CA GLY A 103 -2.14 -11.20 -13.81
C GLY A 103 -2.48 -12.22 -14.90
N ALA A 104 -1.44 -12.87 -15.43
CA ALA A 104 -1.57 -13.94 -16.41
C ALA A 104 -2.01 -15.24 -15.70
N GLY A 105 -2.99 -15.96 -16.29
CA GLY A 105 -3.46 -17.24 -15.75
C GLY A 105 -4.18 -17.10 -14.41
N ASP A 106 -5.01 -16.09 -14.25
CA ASP A 106 -5.82 -15.82 -13.05
C ASP A 106 -4.99 -15.55 -11.77
N VAL A 107 -3.76 -15.05 -11.92
CA VAL A 107 -2.90 -14.67 -10.81
C VAL A 107 -3.34 -13.32 -10.22
N ASP A 108 -3.40 -13.23 -8.90
CA ASP A 108 -3.69 -11.99 -8.20
C ASP A 108 -2.50 -11.03 -8.25
N ALA A 109 -2.76 -9.77 -8.57
CA ALA A 109 -1.75 -8.73 -8.61
C ALA A 109 -1.83 -7.82 -7.38
N TYR A 110 -0.74 -7.74 -6.65
CA TYR A 110 -0.62 -6.96 -5.40
C TYR A 110 0.19 -5.69 -5.65
N PRO A 111 -0.43 -4.51 -5.54
CA PRO A 111 0.30 -3.25 -5.60
C PRO A 111 0.99 -2.94 -4.26
N SER A 112 2.24 -2.61 -4.30
CA SER A 112 2.99 -2.01 -3.20
C SER A 112 3.34 -0.57 -3.56
N TYR A 113 3.29 0.34 -2.59
CA TYR A 113 3.52 1.75 -2.82
C TYR A 113 4.76 2.21 -2.08
N VAL A 114 5.72 2.80 -2.80
CA VAL A 114 6.92 3.42 -2.22
C VAL A 114 6.89 4.92 -2.52
N PHE A 115 6.96 5.74 -1.48
CA PHE A 115 6.77 7.18 -1.63
C PHE A 115 7.56 7.99 -0.61
N GLY A 116 7.82 9.24 -0.99
CA GLY A 116 8.42 10.24 -0.13
C GLY A 116 7.40 11.21 0.48
N GLN A 117 7.90 12.15 1.24
CA GLN A 117 7.09 13.24 1.82
C GLN A 117 6.45 14.06 0.70
N LYS A 118 5.23 14.55 0.92
CA LYS A 118 4.46 15.37 -0.05
C LYS A 118 4.14 14.68 -1.39
N ALA A 119 4.21 13.35 -1.46
CA ALA A 119 3.85 12.59 -2.65
C ALA A 119 2.36 12.71 -2.98
N TYR A 120 1.51 12.66 -1.95
CA TYR A 120 0.06 12.80 -2.07
C TYR A 120 -0.51 13.67 -0.94
N GLY A 121 -1.70 14.17 -1.15
CA GLY A 121 -2.46 14.92 -0.16
C GLY A 121 -3.88 14.36 -0.03
N VAL A 122 -4.41 14.44 1.18
CA VAL A 122 -5.80 14.09 1.50
C VAL A 122 -6.50 15.35 1.97
N VAL A 123 -7.61 15.69 1.33
CA VAL A 123 -8.48 16.78 1.74
C VAL A 123 -9.76 16.20 2.30
N MET A 124 -10.09 16.55 3.54
CA MET A 124 -11.36 16.24 4.18
C MET A 124 -12.18 17.53 4.22
N SER A 125 -13.38 17.52 3.65
CA SER A 125 -14.29 18.66 3.65
C SER A 125 -15.33 18.50 4.76
N GLY A 126 -15.00 19.02 5.93
CA GLY A 126 -15.83 18.93 7.14
C GLY A 126 -15.63 17.64 7.93
N ASP A 127 -16.27 17.60 9.08
CA ASP A 127 -16.22 16.46 9.99
C ASP A 127 -17.14 15.31 9.53
N ILE A 128 -16.90 14.13 10.09
CA ILE A 128 -17.82 13.00 9.94
C ILE A 128 -19.13 13.36 10.63
N GLN A 129 -20.22 13.42 9.87
CA GLN A 129 -21.54 13.75 10.39
C GLN A 129 -22.40 12.48 10.50
N ALA A 130 -22.88 12.22 11.71
CA ALA A 130 -23.94 11.24 11.93
C ALA A 130 -25.29 11.98 11.84
N ILE A 131 -26.16 11.54 10.94
CA ILE A 131 -27.47 12.12 10.71
C ILE A 131 -28.51 11.09 11.16
N PHE A 132 -29.29 11.47 12.13
CA PHE A 132 -30.44 10.69 12.57
C PHE A 132 -31.74 11.40 12.15
N LYS A 133 -32.62 10.68 11.46
CA LYS A 133 -34.00 11.14 11.18
C LYS A 133 -34.96 10.21 11.89
N ALA A 134 -35.69 10.78 12.81
CA ALA A 134 -36.76 10.06 13.53
C ALA A 134 -37.94 9.74 12.60
N THR A 135 -38.80 8.83 13.03
CA THR A 135 -40.10 8.57 12.40
C THR A 135 -40.88 9.89 12.27
N GLY A 136 -41.56 10.08 11.15
CA GLY A 136 -42.29 11.31 10.86
C GLY A 136 -41.48 12.43 10.22
N SER A 137 -40.14 12.28 10.10
CA SER A 137 -39.27 13.31 9.53
C SER A 137 -39.03 13.17 8.04
N ALA A 138 -39.53 12.11 7.39
CA ALA A 138 -39.25 11.79 5.98
C ALA A 138 -40.29 12.40 5.00
N GLY A 139 -41.33 13.05 5.50
CA GLY A 139 -42.38 13.64 4.69
C GLY A 139 -43.05 12.63 3.76
N THR A 140 -43.24 12.99 2.48
CA THR A 140 -43.91 12.14 1.47
C THR A 140 -43.18 10.85 1.14
N ALA A 141 -41.89 10.68 1.54
CA ALA A 141 -41.15 9.44 1.33
C ALA A 141 -41.55 8.32 2.30
N ASP A 142 -42.17 8.64 3.44
CA ASP A 142 -42.74 7.69 4.38
C ASP A 142 -44.08 8.20 4.93
N PRO A 143 -45.15 8.09 4.12
CA PRO A 143 -46.46 8.65 4.49
C PRO A 143 -47.12 7.95 5.69
N LEU A 144 -46.65 6.78 6.08
CA LEU A 144 -47.13 6.05 7.25
C LEU A 144 -46.30 6.30 8.52
N GLU A 145 -45.24 7.12 8.40
CA GLU A 145 -44.35 7.49 9.52
C GLU A 145 -43.78 6.31 10.32
N GLN A 146 -43.44 5.21 9.60
CA GLN A 146 -43.00 3.95 10.22
C GLN A 146 -41.48 3.77 10.24
N ARG A 147 -40.70 4.64 9.58
CA ARG A 147 -39.29 4.47 9.39
C ARG A 147 -38.47 5.55 10.06
N ALA A 148 -37.43 5.13 10.79
CA ALA A 148 -36.33 5.99 11.21
C ALA A 148 -35.11 5.69 10.35
N THR A 149 -34.29 6.69 10.03
CA THR A 149 -33.07 6.53 9.22
C THR A 149 -31.86 7.06 9.97
N VAL A 150 -30.82 6.24 10.01
CA VAL A 150 -29.47 6.63 10.49
C VAL A 150 -28.52 6.62 9.29
N ALA A 151 -27.82 7.71 9.08
CA ALA A 151 -26.87 7.84 7.97
C ALA A 151 -25.57 8.49 8.44
N GLY A 152 -24.45 8.01 7.90
CA GLY A 152 -23.14 8.66 8.02
C GLY A 152 -22.81 9.44 6.76
N LYS A 153 -22.27 10.65 6.91
CA LYS A 153 -21.79 11.46 5.80
C LYS A 153 -20.33 11.83 6.01
N ILE A 154 -19.51 11.45 5.06
CA ILE A 154 -18.11 11.84 4.98
C ILE A 154 -17.80 12.40 3.59
N ARG A 155 -16.99 13.43 3.52
CA ARG A 155 -16.53 14.00 2.26
C ARG A 155 -15.02 14.12 2.30
N GLY A 156 -14.34 13.39 1.45
CA GLY A 156 -12.89 13.45 1.33
C GLY A 156 -12.43 13.06 -0.05
N LYS A 157 -11.26 13.53 -0.44
CA LYS A 157 -10.57 13.14 -1.67
C LYS A 157 -9.07 13.09 -1.43
N ALA A 158 -8.43 12.06 -1.96
CA ALA A 158 -6.97 11.98 -2.06
C ALA A 158 -6.53 12.32 -3.49
N ALA A 159 -5.39 12.98 -3.62
CA ALA A 159 -4.78 13.28 -4.92
C ALA A 159 -3.26 13.17 -4.82
N ILE A 160 -2.62 12.72 -5.90
CA ILE A 160 -1.17 12.72 -6.04
C ILE A 160 -0.73 14.17 -6.30
N LEU A 161 0.19 14.67 -5.48
CA LEU A 161 0.72 16.02 -5.59
C LEU A 161 1.97 16.08 -6.47
N LYS A 162 2.89 15.11 -6.30
CA LYS A 162 4.13 15.01 -7.08
C LYS A 162 4.27 13.59 -7.63
N GLN A 163 4.06 13.42 -8.93
CA GLN A 163 4.10 12.11 -9.60
C GLN A 163 5.45 11.40 -9.45
N GLY A 164 6.57 12.14 -9.47
CA GLY A 164 7.91 11.57 -9.29
C GLY A 164 8.25 11.18 -7.84
N ALA A 165 7.41 11.51 -6.87
CA ALA A 165 7.63 11.20 -5.45
C ALA A 165 6.90 9.93 -4.98
N ILE A 166 6.22 9.22 -5.87
CA ILE A 166 5.53 7.96 -5.58
C ILE A 166 5.73 6.96 -6.71
N TYR A 167 6.06 5.73 -6.35
CA TYR A 167 6.13 4.58 -7.26
C TYR A 167 5.23 3.46 -6.77
N ARG A 168 4.55 2.82 -7.71
CA ARG A 168 3.77 1.62 -7.48
C ARG A 168 4.53 0.44 -8.06
N ILE A 169 4.75 -0.58 -7.25
CA ILE A 169 5.31 -1.88 -7.64
C ILE A 169 4.14 -2.85 -7.69
N GLU A 170 3.93 -3.54 -8.79
CA GLU A 170 2.92 -4.57 -8.93
C GLU A 170 3.60 -5.93 -9.09
N THR A 171 3.26 -6.85 -8.21
CA THR A 171 3.83 -8.20 -8.15
C THR A 171 2.74 -9.23 -7.90
N SER A 172 3.02 -10.48 -8.17
CA SER A 172 2.26 -11.60 -7.65
C SER A 172 2.63 -11.90 -6.19
N SER A 173 1.99 -12.87 -5.58
CA SER A 173 2.39 -13.42 -4.29
C SER A 173 2.40 -14.95 -4.35
N SER A 174 3.25 -15.57 -3.51
CA SER A 174 3.32 -17.03 -3.35
C SER A 174 2.24 -17.60 -2.41
N LEU A 175 1.49 -16.72 -1.70
CA LEU A 175 0.40 -17.06 -0.78
C LEU A 175 -0.96 -16.91 -1.42
#